data_14313bbd085ac95b8ad44567aac51545
#
_entry.id   14313bbd085ac95b8ad44567aac51545
#
_cell.length_a   1.000
_cell.length_b   1.000
_cell.length_c   1.000
_cell.angle_alpha   90.00
_cell.angle_beta   90.00
_cell.angle_gamma   90.00
#
_symmetry.space_group_name_H-M   'P 1'
#
loop_
_entity.id
_entity.type
_entity.pdbx_description
1 polymer ?
#
loop_
_entity_poly.entity_id
_entity_poly.type
_entity_poly.pdbx_seq_one_letter_code
_entity_poly.pdbx_strand_id
1 'polypeptide(L)'
;QGIGLALVCAVKKYKCIIVMPDSVSPERRHILNLYGAEVVLVPDHDNIGECIENCLKKAEEIKANTPNGFIPQQFSNPHNPEVHRRKTAIEILEQLGDETADAFCAGFGTGGTLTGIGSILKGKFPQLKVVAAEPENAAILAGGAIGSHLQQGIGDGLIPDNLDVDLIDENLIIT
;
A
#
# COMPACT_ATOMS: atom_id res chain seq x y z
N GLN A 1 5.93 -2.17 -3.12
CA GLN A 1 6.49 -3.24 -2.26
C GLN A 1 7.17 -4.34 -3.09
N GLY A 2 6.55 -4.90 -4.13
CA GLY A 2 7.09 -6.00 -4.92
C GLY A 2 8.53 -5.79 -5.40
N ILE A 3 8.85 -4.60 -5.92
CA ILE A 3 10.22 -4.26 -6.38
C ILE A 3 11.20 -4.29 -5.20
N GLY A 4 10.84 -3.72 -4.04
CA GLY A 4 11.70 -3.74 -2.84
C GLY A 4 11.93 -5.17 -2.33
N LEU A 5 10.90 -6.03 -2.34
CA LEU A 5 11.04 -7.44 -1.99
C LEU A 5 11.93 -8.19 -2.99
N ALA A 6 11.75 -7.96 -4.28
CA ALA A 6 12.57 -8.57 -5.32
C ALA A 6 14.06 -8.18 -5.15
N LEU A 7 14.36 -6.91 -4.87
CA LEU A 7 15.71 -6.45 -4.55
C LEU A 7 16.30 -7.20 -3.34
N VAL A 8 15.56 -7.25 -2.23
CA VAL A 8 16.03 -7.95 -1.01
C VAL A 8 16.22 -9.44 -1.27
N CYS A 9 15.30 -10.08 -2.00
CA CYS A 9 15.39 -11.49 -2.37
C CYS A 9 16.62 -11.76 -3.26
N ALA A 10 16.90 -10.89 -4.23
CA ALA A 10 18.09 -11.00 -5.08
C ALA A 10 19.39 -10.96 -4.25
N VAL A 11 19.49 -10.00 -3.31
CA VAL A 11 20.68 -9.89 -2.43
C VAL A 11 20.79 -11.08 -1.49
N LYS A 12 19.68 -11.55 -0.93
CA LYS A 12 19.66 -12.68 0.03
C LYS A 12 19.56 -14.05 -0.63
N LYS A 13 19.47 -14.09 -1.96
CA LYS A 13 19.35 -15.33 -2.76
C LYS A 13 18.09 -16.15 -2.42
N TYR A 14 16.99 -15.49 -2.12
CA TYR A 14 15.69 -16.13 -1.97
C TYR A 14 14.96 -16.17 -3.32
N LYS A 15 14.22 -17.24 -3.58
CA LYS A 15 13.26 -17.25 -4.68
C LYS A 15 12.17 -16.23 -4.39
N CYS A 16 11.89 -15.35 -5.34
CA CYS A 16 10.85 -14.32 -5.24
C CYS A 16 9.80 -14.57 -6.32
N ILE A 17 8.53 -14.65 -5.90
CA ILE A 17 7.39 -14.75 -6.82
C ILE A 17 6.48 -13.57 -6.51
N ILE A 18 6.17 -12.74 -7.50
CA ILE A 18 5.31 -11.59 -7.37
C ILE A 18 4.03 -11.83 -8.17
N VAL A 19 2.90 -11.85 -7.47
CA VAL A 19 1.56 -11.91 -8.08
C VAL A 19 1.01 -10.50 -8.20
N MET A 20 0.55 -10.11 -9.38
CA MET A 20 0.08 -8.75 -9.64
C MET A 20 -0.95 -8.71 -10.77
N PRO A 21 -1.80 -7.66 -10.83
CA PRO A 21 -2.68 -7.42 -11.97
C PRO A 21 -1.92 -7.32 -13.29
N ASP A 22 -2.52 -7.74 -14.38
CA ASP A 22 -1.93 -7.60 -15.72
C ASP A 22 -2.03 -6.17 -16.27
N SER A 23 -2.87 -5.32 -15.67
CA SER A 23 -2.96 -3.88 -15.96
C SER A 23 -1.78 -3.06 -15.41
N VAL A 24 -0.91 -3.66 -14.58
CA VAL A 24 0.28 -2.98 -14.02
C VAL A 24 1.28 -2.63 -15.12
N SER A 25 1.88 -1.45 -15.01
CA SER A 25 2.79 -0.91 -16.01
C SER A 25 3.94 -1.86 -16.40
N PRO A 26 4.33 -1.91 -17.68
CA PRO A 26 5.42 -2.76 -18.17
C PRO A 26 6.75 -2.52 -17.45
N GLU A 27 7.03 -1.26 -17.04
CA GLU A 27 8.25 -0.89 -16.34
C GLU A 27 8.40 -1.64 -15.01
N ARG A 28 7.30 -1.78 -14.26
CA ARG A 28 7.31 -2.56 -13.00
C ARG A 28 7.66 -4.01 -13.23
N ARG A 29 7.11 -4.63 -14.29
CA ARG A 29 7.40 -6.01 -14.68
C ARG A 29 8.87 -6.16 -15.09
N HIS A 30 9.40 -5.22 -15.88
CA HIS A 30 10.80 -5.24 -16.30
C HIS A 30 11.75 -5.15 -15.10
N ILE A 31 11.49 -4.25 -14.14
CA ILE A 31 12.33 -4.11 -12.93
C ILE A 31 12.29 -5.39 -12.09
N LEU A 32 11.12 -6.00 -11.91
CA LEU A 32 10.99 -7.27 -11.19
C LEU A 32 11.80 -8.38 -11.84
N ASN A 33 11.71 -8.52 -13.17
CA ASN A 33 12.48 -9.51 -13.93
C ASN A 33 14.00 -9.26 -13.84
N LEU A 34 14.45 -7.99 -13.84
CA LEU A 34 15.87 -7.64 -13.67
C LEU A 34 16.40 -8.10 -12.29
N TYR A 35 15.59 -8.08 -11.25
CA TYR A 35 15.96 -8.64 -9.93
C TYR A 35 15.78 -10.16 -9.85
N GLY A 36 15.38 -10.82 -10.93
CA GLY A 36 15.20 -12.28 -10.97
C GLY A 36 13.92 -12.78 -10.30
N ALA A 37 12.95 -11.91 -10.07
CA ALA A 37 11.64 -12.33 -9.57
C ALA A 37 10.82 -12.99 -10.68
N GLU A 38 10.10 -14.06 -10.33
CA GLU A 38 9.06 -14.65 -11.17
C GLU A 38 7.79 -13.78 -11.05
N VAL A 39 7.23 -13.34 -12.17
CA VAL A 39 6.02 -12.52 -12.21
C VAL A 39 4.84 -13.36 -12.65
N VAL A 40 3.82 -13.45 -11.82
CA VAL A 40 2.54 -14.12 -12.10
C VAL A 40 1.47 -13.04 -12.28
N LEU A 41 0.89 -12.97 -13.49
CA LEU A 41 -0.14 -11.98 -13.81
C LEU A 41 -1.52 -12.55 -13.57
N VAL A 42 -2.39 -11.74 -13.00
CA VAL A 42 -3.82 -12.02 -12.81
C VAL A 42 -4.61 -11.04 -13.68
N PRO A 43 -5.55 -11.53 -14.50
CA PRO A 43 -6.36 -10.65 -15.36
C PRO A 43 -7.15 -9.62 -14.54
N ASP A 44 -7.05 -8.36 -14.97
CA ASP A 44 -7.83 -7.25 -14.45
C ASP A 44 -9.00 -7.00 -15.41
N HIS A 45 -10.21 -7.32 -14.98
CA HIS A 45 -11.44 -7.19 -15.76
C HIS A 45 -12.18 -5.89 -15.41
N ASP A 46 -11.47 -4.76 -15.36
CA ASP A 46 -12.00 -3.44 -14.98
C ASP A 46 -12.60 -3.38 -13.56
N ASN A 47 -12.22 -4.32 -12.69
CA ASN A 47 -12.56 -4.35 -11.27
C ASN A 47 -11.32 -4.60 -10.43
N ILE A 48 -10.65 -3.53 -10.05
CA ILE A 48 -9.38 -3.62 -9.33
C ILE A 48 -9.52 -4.33 -7.97
N GLY A 49 -10.63 -4.14 -7.26
CA GLY A 49 -10.88 -4.80 -5.97
C GLY A 49 -10.92 -6.32 -6.11
N GLU A 50 -11.72 -6.83 -7.08
CA GLU A 50 -11.78 -8.26 -7.37
C GLU A 50 -10.44 -8.81 -7.87
N CYS A 51 -9.73 -8.04 -8.69
CA CYS A 51 -8.40 -8.43 -9.17
C CYS A 51 -7.41 -8.57 -8.02
N ILE A 52 -7.38 -7.64 -7.07
CA ILE A 52 -6.52 -7.73 -5.89
C ILE A 52 -6.87 -8.95 -5.02
N GLU A 53 -8.16 -9.23 -4.80
CA GLU A 53 -8.57 -10.45 -4.10
C GLU A 53 -8.08 -11.72 -4.82
N ASN A 54 -8.18 -11.76 -6.14
CA ASN A 54 -7.71 -12.88 -6.93
C ASN A 54 -6.18 -13.01 -6.90
N CYS A 55 -5.45 -11.89 -6.86
CA CYS A 55 -4.01 -11.88 -6.61
C CYS A 55 -3.66 -12.48 -5.25
N LEU A 56 -4.38 -12.12 -4.19
CA LEU A 56 -4.18 -12.67 -2.85
C LEU A 56 -4.46 -14.18 -2.81
N LYS A 57 -5.57 -14.64 -3.38
CA LYS A 57 -5.91 -16.06 -3.51
C LYS A 57 -4.81 -16.83 -4.26
N LYS A 58 -4.32 -16.27 -5.38
CA LYS A 58 -3.25 -16.89 -6.17
C LYS A 58 -1.93 -16.95 -5.41
N ALA A 59 -1.60 -15.93 -4.63
CA ALA A 59 -0.40 -15.93 -3.79
C ALA A 59 -0.48 -17.00 -2.69
N GLU A 60 -1.63 -17.16 -2.03
CA GLU A 60 -1.83 -18.23 -1.02
C GLU A 60 -1.78 -19.63 -1.65
N GLU A 61 -2.33 -19.83 -2.85
CA GLU A 61 -2.20 -21.08 -3.59
C GLU A 61 -0.73 -21.43 -3.87
N ILE A 62 0.05 -20.46 -4.35
CA ILE A 62 1.48 -20.63 -4.62
C ILE A 62 2.23 -20.97 -3.33
N LYS A 63 1.96 -20.24 -2.25
CA LYS A 63 2.56 -20.48 -0.94
C LYS A 63 2.27 -21.91 -0.44
N ALA A 64 1.01 -22.37 -0.54
CA ALA A 64 0.61 -23.70 -0.10
C ALA A 64 1.36 -24.81 -0.84
N ASN A 65 1.74 -24.58 -2.10
CA ASN A 65 2.48 -25.51 -2.95
C ASN A 65 4.01 -25.27 -2.94
N THR A 66 4.51 -24.33 -2.13
CA THR A 66 5.94 -23.99 -2.07
C THR A 66 6.48 -24.31 -0.67
N PRO A 67 7.39 -25.29 -0.51
CA PRO A 67 8.01 -25.56 0.78
C PRO A 67 8.70 -24.31 1.35
N ASN A 68 8.43 -24.00 2.63
CA ASN A 68 8.90 -22.80 3.32
C ASN A 68 8.46 -21.48 2.66
N GLY A 69 7.37 -21.49 1.89
CA GLY A 69 6.79 -20.28 1.30
C GLY A 69 6.32 -19.29 2.37
N PHE A 70 6.64 -18.02 2.17
CA PHE A 70 6.25 -16.93 3.06
C PHE A 70 5.68 -15.76 2.27
N ILE A 71 4.54 -15.23 2.71
CA ILE A 71 3.91 -14.03 2.15
C ILE A 71 4.02 -12.90 3.19
N PRO A 72 4.66 -11.77 2.87
CA PRO A 72 4.76 -10.63 3.79
C PRO A 72 3.43 -9.95 4.13
N GLN A 73 2.37 -10.17 3.34
CA GLN A 73 1.01 -9.64 3.59
C GLN A 73 0.95 -8.12 3.80
N GLN A 74 1.16 -7.36 2.72
CA GLN A 74 1.23 -5.89 2.80
C GLN A 74 -0.04 -5.22 3.34
N PHE A 75 -1.21 -5.84 3.21
CA PHE A 75 -2.50 -5.26 3.61
C PHE A 75 -2.82 -5.45 5.10
N SER A 76 -2.23 -6.48 5.74
CA SER A 76 -2.52 -6.84 7.14
C SER A 76 -1.30 -6.91 8.04
N ASN A 77 -0.08 -6.91 7.50
CA ASN A 77 1.15 -6.99 8.29
C ASN A 77 1.41 -5.67 9.05
N PRO A 78 1.40 -5.68 10.40
CA PRO A 78 1.60 -4.48 11.20
C PRO A 78 2.98 -3.84 11.04
N HIS A 79 3.96 -4.55 10.52
CA HIS A 79 5.28 -3.98 10.21
C HIS A 79 5.22 -2.95 9.08
N ASN A 80 4.16 -2.96 8.25
CA ASN A 80 3.98 -1.95 7.23
C ASN A 80 3.74 -0.54 7.84
N PRO A 81 2.71 -0.26 8.66
CA PRO A 81 2.62 1.03 9.33
C PRO A 81 3.75 1.28 10.33
N GLU A 82 4.31 0.25 10.94
CA GLU A 82 5.36 0.39 11.95
C GLU A 82 6.65 0.98 11.39
N VAL A 83 7.07 0.63 10.17
CA VAL A 83 8.26 1.25 9.56
C VAL A 83 8.06 2.75 9.35
N HIS A 84 6.84 3.19 9.02
CA HIS A 84 6.51 4.60 8.87
C HIS A 84 6.47 5.32 10.22
N ARG A 85 6.00 4.67 11.30
CA ARG A 85 6.07 5.23 12.65
C ARG A 85 7.51 5.46 13.11
N ARG A 86 8.37 4.45 12.92
CA ARG A 86 9.75 4.47 13.43
C ARG A 86 10.72 5.26 12.58
N LYS A 87 10.44 5.45 11.30
CA LYS A 87 11.36 6.11 10.37
C LYS A 87 10.73 7.31 9.72
N THR A 88 9.81 7.12 8.79
CA THR A 88 9.28 8.20 7.94
C THR A 88 8.69 9.36 8.75
N ALA A 89 7.90 9.06 9.79
CA ALA A 89 7.33 10.10 10.64
C ALA A 89 8.40 10.84 11.44
N ILE A 90 9.44 10.14 11.91
CA ILE A 90 10.55 10.76 12.63
C ILE A 90 11.37 11.67 11.70
N GLU A 91 11.67 11.21 10.49
CA GLU A 91 12.35 12.01 9.46
C GLU A 91 11.55 13.28 9.13
N ILE A 92 10.21 13.19 9.03
CA ILE A 92 9.34 14.35 8.82
C ILE A 92 9.45 15.33 10.00
N LEU A 93 9.36 14.84 11.24
CA LEU A 93 9.48 15.68 12.44
C LEU A 93 10.85 16.37 12.54
N GLU A 94 11.93 15.67 12.20
CA GLU A 94 13.27 16.24 12.15
C GLU A 94 13.38 17.34 11.09
N GLN A 95 12.76 17.16 9.92
CA GLN A 95 12.76 18.15 8.83
C GLN A 95 11.88 19.37 9.14
N LEU A 96 10.78 19.19 9.86
CA LEU A 96 9.94 20.29 10.33
C LEU A 96 10.65 21.15 11.40
N GLY A 97 11.55 20.57 12.20
CA GLY A 97 12.24 21.29 13.26
C GLY A 97 11.28 21.88 14.27
N ASP A 98 11.27 23.23 14.39
CA ASP A 98 10.39 23.97 15.31
C ASP A 98 9.03 24.35 14.68
N GLU A 99 8.81 24.01 13.41
CA GLU A 99 7.55 24.31 12.74
C GLU A 99 6.43 23.35 13.20
N THR A 100 5.18 23.81 13.05
CA THR A 100 3.98 23.02 13.34
C THR A 100 3.32 22.58 12.05
N ALA A 101 2.57 21.49 12.11
CA ALA A 101 1.75 21.02 11.00
C ALA A 101 0.27 21.05 11.40
N ASP A 102 -0.56 21.61 10.53
CA ASP A 102 -2.02 21.69 10.73
C ASP A 102 -2.76 20.51 10.11
N ALA A 103 -2.19 19.93 9.04
CA ALA A 103 -2.78 18.77 8.38
C ALA A 103 -1.71 17.85 7.79
N PHE A 104 -2.02 16.57 7.76
CA PHE A 104 -1.29 15.54 7.01
C PHE A 104 -2.26 14.89 6.03
N CYS A 105 -2.00 15.06 4.74
CA CYS A 105 -2.82 14.48 3.67
C CYS A 105 -2.04 13.41 2.93
N ALA A 106 -2.63 12.25 2.74
CA ALA A 106 -2.05 11.18 1.93
C ALA A 106 -3.14 10.31 1.28
N GLY A 107 -2.87 9.81 0.07
CA GLY A 107 -3.62 8.70 -0.50
C GLY A 107 -3.27 7.40 0.20
N PHE A 108 -4.16 6.40 0.13
CA PHE A 108 -3.88 5.08 0.66
C PHE A 108 -4.15 3.96 -0.36
N GLY A 109 -3.25 2.98 -0.37
CA GLY A 109 -3.46 1.65 -0.93
C GLY A 109 -3.48 0.67 0.24
N THR A 110 -2.30 0.33 0.79
CA THR A 110 -2.20 -0.57 1.95
C THR A 110 -2.47 0.06 3.32
N GLY A 111 -2.69 1.37 3.39
CA GLY A 111 -2.93 2.11 4.62
C GLY A 111 -1.70 2.41 5.47
N GLY A 112 -0.57 1.76 5.21
CA GLY A 112 0.61 1.83 6.08
C GLY A 112 1.17 3.24 6.27
N THR A 113 1.28 4.02 5.19
CA THR A 113 1.80 5.40 5.22
C THR A 113 0.87 6.32 6.01
N LEU A 114 -0.43 6.34 5.66
CA LEU A 114 -1.41 7.20 6.31
C LEU A 114 -1.48 6.91 7.81
N THR A 115 -1.64 5.65 8.19
CA THR A 115 -1.71 5.20 9.57
C THR A 115 -0.41 5.45 10.33
N GLY A 116 0.72 5.03 9.76
CA GLY A 116 2.01 5.12 10.43
C GLY A 116 2.45 6.56 10.70
N ILE A 117 2.43 7.41 9.68
CA ILE A 117 2.81 8.83 9.80
C ILE A 117 1.75 9.59 10.60
N GLY A 118 0.47 9.46 10.23
CA GLY A 118 -0.62 10.18 10.86
C GLY A 118 -0.67 9.97 12.38
N SER A 119 -0.49 8.74 12.85
CA SER A 119 -0.50 8.43 14.29
C SER A 119 0.60 9.16 15.07
N ILE A 120 1.81 9.26 14.52
CA ILE A 120 2.93 9.94 15.17
C ILE A 120 2.75 11.47 15.11
N LEU A 121 2.38 12.01 13.94
CA LEU A 121 2.17 13.44 13.78
C LEU A 121 1.01 13.95 14.64
N LYS A 122 -0.11 13.23 14.71
CA LYS A 122 -1.25 13.59 15.57
C LYS A 122 -0.89 13.50 17.06
N GLY A 123 -0.02 12.57 17.45
CA GLY A 123 0.53 12.49 18.80
C GLY A 123 1.43 13.70 19.15
N LYS A 124 2.19 14.23 18.19
CA LYS A 124 3.03 15.42 18.37
C LYS A 124 2.23 16.73 18.28
N PHE A 125 1.25 16.78 17.38
CA PHE A 125 0.41 17.92 17.09
C PHE A 125 -1.07 17.53 17.28
N PRO A 126 -1.65 17.64 18.49
CA PRO A 126 -3.00 17.13 18.78
C PRO A 126 -4.12 17.75 17.94
N GLN A 127 -3.90 18.95 17.38
CA GLN A 127 -4.86 19.64 16.50
C GLN A 127 -4.69 19.30 15.02
N LEU A 128 -3.65 18.53 14.67
CA LEU A 128 -3.37 18.14 13.30
C LEU A 128 -4.52 17.29 12.76
N LYS A 129 -4.99 17.63 11.56
CA LYS A 129 -5.96 16.84 10.82
C LYS A 129 -5.26 15.79 9.96
N VAL A 130 -5.71 14.56 10.05
CA VAL A 130 -5.31 13.49 9.12
C VAL A 130 -6.36 13.38 8.03
N VAL A 131 -5.94 13.60 6.79
CA VAL A 131 -6.79 13.63 5.60
C VAL A 131 -6.46 12.47 4.69
N ALA A 132 -7.44 11.61 4.42
CA ALA A 132 -7.31 10.55 3.42
C ALA A 132 -7.73 11.06 2.05
N ALA A 133 -6.87 10.95 1.05
CA ALA A 133 -7.19 11.29 -0.32
C ALA A 133 -7.54 10.03 -1.13
N GLU A 134 -8.70 10.04 -1.77
CA GLU A 134 -9.19 8.94 -2.59
C GLU A 134 -9.48 9.39 -4.03
N PRO A 135 -9.16 8.57 -5.06
CA PRO A 135 -9.67 8.79 -6.41
C PRO A 135 -11.20 8.73 -6.43
N GLU A 136 -11.86 9.63 -7.16
CA GLU A 136 -13.32 9.66 -7.27
C GLU A 136 -13.91 8.31 -7.66
N ASN A 137 -13.24 7.61 -8.58
CA ASN A 137 -13.70 6.31 -9.08
C ASN A 137 -13.40 5.12 -8.12
N ALA A 138 -12.76 5.36 -6.98
CA ALA A 138 -12.44 4.34 -5.98
C ALA A 138 -12.49 4.91 -4.55
N ALA A 139 -13.43 5.82 -4.28
CA ALA A 139 -13.59 6.50 -2.99
C ALA A 139 -14.36 5.61 -1.99
N ILE A 140 -13.71 4.55 -1.52
CA ILE A 140 -14.34 3.49 -0.70
C ILE A 140 -14.73 3.98 0.70
N LEU A 141 -13.95 4.87 1.33
CA LEU A 141 -14.29 5.46 2.63
C LEU A 141 -15.50 6.38 2.53
N ALA A 142 -15.68 7.02 1.38
CA ALA A 142 -16.85 7.85 1.11
C ALA A 142 -18.09 7.02 0.70
N GLY A 143 -18.00 5.69 0.64
CA GLY A 143 -19.08 4.81 0.17
C GLY A 143 -19.33 4.89 -1.33
N GLY A 144 -18.35 5.36 -2.11
CA GLY A 144 -18.40 5.42 -3.56
C GLY A 144 -18.28 4.06 -4.24
N ALA A 145 -18.58 4.03 -5.54
CA ALA A 145 -18.37 2.83 -6.36
C ALA A 145 -16.88 2.58 -6.58
N ILE A 146 -16.53 1.31 -6.78
CA ILE A 146 -15.16 0.89 -7.12
C ILE A 146 -15.09 0.78 -8.63
N GLY A 147 -14.22 1.58 -9.26
CA GLY A 147 -14.00 1.59 -10.70
C GLY A 147 -12.52 1.80 -11.04
N SER A 148 -12.22 1.80 -12.32
CA SER A 148 -10.85 2.03 -12.82
C SER A 148 -10.46 3.50 -12.71
N HIS A 149 -9.20 3.75 -12.34
CA HIS A 149 -8.59 5.08 -12.26
C HIS A 149 -7.10 5.00 -12.64
N LEU A 150 -6.48 6.16 -12.89
CA LEU A 150 -5.09 6.25 -13.35
C LEU A 150 -4.07 6.38 -12.20
N GLN A 151 -4.51 6.56 -10.96
CA GLN A 151 -3.66 6.75 -9.78
C GLN A 151 -3.15 5.40 -9.25
N GLN A 152 -2.10 4.88 -9.87
CA GLN A 152 -1.54 3.57 -9.51
C GLN A 152 -0.89 3.57 -8.12
N GLY A 153 -1.33 2.65 -7.26
CA GLY A 153 -0.79 2.42 -5.92
C GLY A 153 -1.60 3.00 -4.77
N ILE A 154 -2.74 3.61 -5.10
CA ILE A 154 -3.79 4.01 -4.15
C ILE A 154 -5.16 3.60 -4.72
N GLY A 155 -6.20 3.59 -3.90
CA GLY A 155 -7.55 3.29 -4.37
C GLY A 155 -7.71 1.84 -4.83
N ASP A 156 -7.17 0.87 -4.07
CA ASP A 156 -7.19 -0.57 -4.41
C ASP A 156 -8.58 -1.22 -4.23
N GLY A 157 -9.62 -0.42 -3.93
CA GLY A 157 -11.01 -0.90 -3.82
C GLY A 157 -11.30 -1.74 -2.58
N LEU A 158 -10.44 -1.70 -1.58
CA LEU A 158 -10.62 -2.38 -0.29
C LEU A 158 -10.12 -1.51 0.87
N ILE A 159 -10.68 -1.71 2.05
CA ILE A 159 -10.17 -1.12 3.29
C ILE A 159 -9.21 -2.14 3.93
N PRO A 160 -7.90 -1.87 3.93
CA PRO A 160 -6.92 -2.83 4.47
C PRO A 160 -6.88 -2.82 6.00
N ASP A 161 -6.51 -3.95 6.62
CA ASP A 161 -6.36 -4.07 8.07
C ASP A 161 -5.33 -3.08 8.66
N ASN A 162 -4.37 -2.65 7.85
CA ASN A 162 -3.35 -1.68 8.25
C ASN A 162 -3.84 -0.23 8.27
N LEU A 163 -5.05 0.06 7.75
CA LEU A 163 -5.62 1.38 7.77
C LEU A 163 -6.38 1.61 9.07
N ASP A 164 -5.91 2.53 9.88
CA ASP A 164 -6.61 3.02 11.05
C ASP A 164 -7.63 4.09 10.62
N VAL A 165 -8.87 3.66 10.42
CA VAL A 165 -9.95 4.55 9.95
C VAL A 165 -10.31 5.58 11.00
N ASP A 166 -10.21 5.25 12.29
CA ASP A 166 -10.54 6.14 13.41
C ASP A 166 -9.54 7.31 13.52
N LEU A 167 -8.37 7.17 12.90
CA LEU A 167 -7.36 8.23 12.84
C LEU A 167 -7.73 9.33 11.84
N ILE A 168 -8.57 9.04 10.86
CA ILE A 168 -8.90 9.94 9.73
C ILE A 168 -9.95 10.96 10.16
N ASP A 169 -9.61 12.24 10.06
CA ASP A 169 -10.50 13.35 10.39
C ASP A 169 -11.33 13.79 9.17
N GLU A 170 -10.78 13.63 7.96
CA GLU A 170 -11.41 14.13 6.73
C GLU A 170 -11.06 13.22 5.54
N ASN A 171 -12.02 13.03 4.66
CA ASN A 171 -11.85 12.29 3.41
C ASN A 171 -11.97 13.24 2.23
N LEU A 172 -10.92 13.30 1.39
CA LEU A 172 -10.84 14.18 0.23
C LEU A 172 -10.93 13.36 -1.06
N ILE A 173 -12.00 13.59 -1.81
CA ILE A 173 -12.19 12.95 -3.12
C ILE A 173 -11.49 13.77 -4.19
N ILE A 174 -10.62 13.13 -4.96
CA ILE A 174 -9.83 13.73 -6.04
C ILE A 174 -10.39 13.27 -7.39
N THR A 175 -10.79 14.23 -8.21
CA THR A 175 -11.32 14.04 -9.58
C THR A 175 -10.21 13.98 -10.62
#